data_a1e2a22d69bfd6cab16180e3d238da40
#
_entry.id   a1e2a22d69bfd6cab16180e3d238da40
#
_cell.length_a   1.000
_cell.length_b   1.000
_cell.length_c   1.000
_cell.angle_alpha   90.00
_cell.angle_beta   90.00
_cell.angle_gamma   90.00
#
_symmetry.space_group_name_H-M   'P 1'
#
loop_
_entity.id
_entity.type
_entity.pdbx_description
1 polymer ?
#
loop_
_entity_poly.entity_id
_entity_poly.type
_entity_poly.pdbx_seq_one_letter_code
_entity_poly.pdbx_strand_id
1 'polypeptide(L)'
;MKRMLLEFSRIETLEGVTRTPYNQYESVILPLKKFLDKYNVDFSLRKTVTDLNFKEGDGITVSEIVCENAEGNTEKITVNEGDLVFFTNGCITDNSDNGDYKTPAKYLPGNPPSFALWRKIADKKPG
;
A
#
# COMPACT_ATOMS: atom_id res chain seq x y z
N MET A 1 -6.60 -20.98 -5.71
CA MET A 1 -7.22 -21.35 -7.01
C MET A 1 -7.94 -22.70 -6.95
N LYS A 2 -7.33 -23.82 -6.56
CA LYS A 2 -7.96 -25.15 -6.53
C LYS A 2 -9.30 -25.17 -5.75
N ARG A 3 -9.35 -24.57 -4.56
CA ARG A 3 -10.57 -24.52 -3.71
C ARG A 3 -11.70 -23.74 -4.36
N MET A 4 -11.39 -22.62 -5.02
CA MET A 4 -12.36 -21.81 -5.76
C MET A 4 -13.04 -22.61 -6.89
N LEU A 5 -12.28 -23.43 -7.62
CA LEU A 5 -12.80 -24.29 -8.67
C LEU A 5 -13.71 -25.40 -8.13
N LEU A 6 -13.39 -25.95 -6.96
CA LEU A 6 -14.21 -26.98 -6.29
C LEU A 6 -15.54 -26.43 -5.77
N GLU A 7 -15.59 -25.15 -5.42
CA GLU A 7 -16.79 -24.48 -4.90
C GLU A 7 -17.61 -23.78 -6.02
N PHE A 8 -17.19 -23.89 -7.27
CA PHE A 8 -17.85 -23.21 -8.39
C PHE A 8 -19.32 -23.59 -8.58
N SER A 9 -19.68 -24.85 -8.27
CA SER A 9 -21.06 -25.34 -8.31
C SER A 9 -21.99 -24.67 -7.27
N ARG A 10 -21.41 -23.98 -6.27
CA ARG A 10 -22.15 -23.31 -5.19
C ARG A 10 -22.10 -21.78 -5.31
N ILE A 11 -21.65 -21.27 -6.45
CA ILE A 11 -21.43 -19.83 -6.65
C ILE A 11 -22.72 -19.01 -6.50
N GLU A 12 -23.86 -19.60 -6.86
CA GLU A 12 -25.17 -18.92 -6.77
C GLU A 12 -25.61 -18.73 -5.33
N THR A 13 -25.40 -19.75 -4.48
CA THR A 13 -25.83 -19.72 -3.08
C THR A 13 -24.78 -19.21 -2.12
N LEU A 14 -23.50 -19.20 -2.55
CA LEU A 14 -22.34 -18.94 -1.69
C LEU A 14 -22.29 -19.85 -0.46
N GLU A 15 -22.89 -21.04 -0.55
CA GLU A 15 -22.89 -22.02 0.53
C GLU A 15 -21.44 -22.42 0.87
N GLY A 16 -21.12 -22.45 2.16
CA GLY A 16 -19.76 -22.71 2.65
C GLY A 16 -18.83 -21.51 2.69
N VAL A 17 -19.27 -20.34 2.22
CA VAL A 17 -18.53 -19.08 2.38
C VAL A 17 -18.81 -18.52 3.77
N THR A 18 -17.79 -18.58 4.63
CA THR A 18 -17.87 -17.98 5.96
C THR A 18 -17.69 -16.47 5.85
N ARG A 19 -18.59 -15.72 6.43
CA ARG A 19 -18.53 -14.25 6.52
C ARG A 19 -18.39 -13.83 7.96
N THR A 20 -17.68 -12.73 8.19
CA THR A 20 -17.66 -12.08 9.50
C THR A 20 -19.01 -11.44 9.80
N PRO A 21 -19.47 -11.39 11.08
CA PRO A 21 -20.75 -10.76 11.44
C PRO A 21 -20.77 -9.26 11.17
N TYR A 22 -19.60 -8.62 11.15
CA TYR A 22 -19.43 -7.19 10.84
C TYR A 22 -18.60 -7.03 9.58
N ASN A 23 -18.48 -5.79 9.08
CA ASN A 23 -17.61 -5.46 7.96
C ASN A 23 -16.13 -5.71 8.28
N GLN A 24 -15.27 -5.65 7.26
CA GLN A 24 -13.83 -5.90 7.43
C GLN A 24 -13.16 -4.92 8.40
N TYR A 25 -13.62 -3.67 8.44
CA TYR A 25 -13.04 -2.68 9.34
C TYR A 25 -13.23 -3.08 10.81
N GLU A 26 -14.47 -3.40 11.19
CA GLU A 26 -14.80 -3.75 12.58
C GLU A 26 -14.30 -5.15 12.97
N SER A 27 -14.31 -6.10 12.02
CA SER A 27 -13.94 -7.49 12.30
C SER A 27 -12.44 -7.74 12.27
N VAL A 28 -11.68 -6.99 11.49
CA VAL A 28 -10.25 -7.24 11.24
C VAL A 28 -9.40 -6.01 11.58
N ILE A 29 -9.70 -4.86 10.95
CA ILE A 29 -8.82 -3.70 11.05
C ILE A 29 -8.79 -3.13 12.46
N LEU A 30 -9.95 -2.93 13.06
CA LEU A 30 -10.05 -2.33 14.40
C LEU A 30 -9.42 -3.19 15.50
N PRO A 31 -9.64 -4.52 15.57
CA PRO A 31 -8.93 -5.39 16.50
C PRO A 31 -7.43 -5.41 16.27
N LEU A 32 -6.98 -5.46 15.01
CA LEU A 32 -5.56 -5.43 14.68
C LEU A 32 -4.92 -4.10 15.10
N LYS A 33 -5.59 -2.97 14.81
CA LYS A 33 -5.12 -1.66 15.25
C LYS A 33 -4.97 -1.59 16.78
N LYS A 34 -5.96 -2.05 17.53
CA LYS A 34 -5.89 -2.10 19.00
C LYS A 34 -4.74 -2.97 19.51
N PHE A 35 -4.46 -4.08 18.82
CA PHE A 35 -3.31 -4.93 19.14
C PHE A 35 -2.00 -4.18 18.90
N LEU A 36 -1.83 -3.54 17.75
CA LEU A 36 -0.62 -2.80 17.39
C LEU A 36 -0.39 -1.59 18.31
N ASP A 37 -1.44 -0.85 18.64
CA ASP A 37 -1.39 0.26 19.61
C ASP A 37 -0.84 -0.21 20.99
N LYS A 38 -1.22 -1.43 21.42
CA LYS A 38 -0.71 -2.03 22.67
C LYS A 38 0.80 -2.29 22.63
N TYR A 39 1.37 -2.49 21.45
CA TYR A 39 2.80 -2.69 21.23
C TYR A 39 3.52 -1.43 20.77
N ASN A 40 2.92 -0.26 20.97
CA ASN A 40 3.48 1.06 20.66
C ASN A 40 3.87 1.22 19.17
N VAL A 41 3.10 0.62 18.27
CA VAL A 41 3.29 0.84 16.83
C VAL A 41 2.74 2.22 16.48
N ASP A 42 3.58 3.07 15.91
CA ASP A 42 3.18 4.39 15.44
C ASP A 42 2.63 4.35 14.02
N PHE A 43 1.50 5.03 13.79
CA PHE A 43 0.86 5.18 12.50
C PHE A 43 0.98 6.63 12.02
N SER A 44 2.03 6.94 11.30
CA SER A 44 2.23 8.26 10.69
C SER A 44 1.36 8.45 9.45
N LEU A 45 0.09 8.80 9.65
CA LEU A 45 -0.87 9.02 8.58
C LEU A 45 -0.71 10.40 7.91
N ARG A 46 -1.33 10.58 6.73
CA ARG A 46 -1.31 11.82 5.93
C ARG A 46 0.09 12.26 5.53
N LYS A 47 0.97 11.29 5.32
CA LYS A 47 2.30 11.50 4.77
C LYS A 47 2.43 10.72 3.48
N THR A 48 2.80 11.40 2.42
CA THR A 48 3.08 10.78 1.12
C THR A 48 4.58 10.57 1.01
N VAL A 49 5.02 9.32 0.90
CA VAL A 49 6.43 9.02 0.64
C VAL A 49 6.76 9.41 -0.79
N THR A 50 7.68 10.36 -0.96
CA THR A 50 8.07 10.92 -2.26
C THR A 50 9.43 10.45 -2.72
N ASP A 51 10.26 9.93 -1.79
CA ASP A 51 11.60 9.44 -2.11
C ASP A 51 12.16 8.53 -1.02
N LEU A 52 13.17 7.73 -1.41
CA LEU A 52 14.06 7.01 -0.50
C LEU A 52 15.50 7.41 -0.80
N ASN A 53 16.26 7.77 0.22
CA ASN A 53 17.68 7.99 0.14
C ASN A 53 18.42 6.74 0.62
N PHE A 54 19.55 6.46 -0.01
CA PHE A 54 20.36 5.27 0.24
C PHE A 54 21.73 5.67 0.76
N LYS A 55 22.34 4.81 1.56
CA LYS A 55 23.76 4.92 1.93
C LYS A 55 24.61 4.71 0.67
N GLU A 56 25.76 5.38 0.62
CA GLU A 56 26.77 5.11 -0.40
C GLU A 56 27.35 3.70 -0.21
N GLY A 57 27.68 3.04 -1.32
CA GLY A 57 28.22 1.68 -1.34
C GLY A 57 27.46 0.72 -2.26
N ASP A 58 27.88 -0.53 -2.29
CA ASP A 58 27.37 -1.55 -3.23
C ASP A 58 26.03 -2.17 -2.79
N GLY A 59 25.57 -1.88 -1.58
CA GLY A 59 24.31 -2.42 -1.05
C GLY A 59 23.10 -1.48 -1.26
N ILE A 60 21.90 -2.06 -1.14
CA ILE A 60 20.64 -1.33 -1.08
C ILE A 60 20.28 -1.12 0.40
N THR A 61 20.84 -0.07 1.01
CA THR A 61 20.55 0.29 2.40
C THR A 61 19.90 1.66 2.44
N VAL A 62 18.64 1.72 2.87
CA VAL A 62 17.92 3.00 3.03
C VAL A 62 18.51 3.77 4.20
N SER A 63 18.81 5.06 4.00
CA SER A 63 19.28 5.98 5.04
C SER A 63 18.21 6.93 5.52
N GLU A 64 17.31 7.35 4.63
CA GLU A 64 16.21 8.26 4.94
C GLU A 64 14.98 7.93 4.09
N ILE A 65 13.80 8.12 4.68
CA ILE A 65 12.53 8.13 3.99
C ILE A 65 12.10 9.59 3.87
N VAL A 66 11.89 10.07 2.65
CA VAL A 66 11.43 11.44 2.39
C VAL A 66 9.91 11.43 2.21
N CYS A 67 9.22 12.22 3.00
CA CYS A 67 7.77 12.33 2.97
C CYS A 67 7.35 13.78 2.75
N GLU A 68 6.18 13.96 2.17
CA GLU A 68 5.44 15.21 2.13
C GLU A 68 4.22 15.10 3.04
N ASN A 69 4.05 16.05 3.96
CA ASN A 69 2.89 16.08 4.85
C ASN A 69 1.67 16.74 4.17
N ALA A 70 0.54 16.79 4.88
CA ALA A 70 -0.71 17.34 4.34
C ALA A 70 -0.65 18.84 3.99
N GLU A 71 0.30 19.58 4.56
CA GLU A 71 0.54 20.99 4.28
C GLU A 71 1.52 21.20 3.10
N GLY A 72 2.04 20.12 2.50
CA GLY A 72 3.02 20.20 1.40
C GLY A 72 4.46 20.41 1.87
N ASN A 73 4.74 20.29 3.17
CA ASN A 73 6.09 20.40 3.68
C ASN A 73 6.83 19.06 3.60
N THR A 74 8.09 19.12 3.19
CA THR A 74 8.96 17.94 3.16
C THR A 74 9.47 17.60 4.55
N GLU A 75 9.29 16.36 4.94
CA GLU A 75 9.82 15.77 6.17
C GLU A 75 10.76 14.61 5.83
N LYS A 76 11.76 14.39 6.66
CA LYS A 76 12.70 13.27 6.53
C LYS A 76 12.65 12.39 7.76
N ILE A 77 12.51 11.10 7.55
CA ILE A 77 12.57 10.08 8.60
C ILE A 77 13.90 9.36 8.45
N THR A 78 14.77 9.51 9.45
CA THR A 78 16.07 8.83 9.47
C THR A 78 15.89 7.34 9.75
N VAL A 79 16.58 6.50 8.98
CA VAL A 79 16.66 5.06 9.18
C VAL A 79 17.98 4.74 9.85
N ASN A 80 17.92 4.15 11.05
CA ASN A 80 19.10 3.82 11.83
C ASN A 80 19.71 2.48 11.41
N GLU A 81 20.89 2.20 11.89
CA GLU A 81 21.50 0.89 11.70
C GLU A 81 20.71 -0.18 12.43
N GLY A 82 20.40 -1.27 11.73
CA GLY A 82 19.57 -2.37 12.23
C GLY A 82 18.08 -2.20 11.97
N ASP A 83 17.61 -1.02 11.54
CA ASP A 83 16.22 -0.83 11.13
C ASP A 83 15.93 -1.56 9.80
N LEU A 84 14.72 -2.07 9.66
CA LEU A 84 14.23 -2.69 8.42
C LEU A 84 13.17 -1.81 7.78
N VAL A 85 13.32 -1.53 6.49
CA VAL A 85 12.35 -0.79 5.70
C VAL A 85 11.60 -1.73 4.77
N PHE A 86 10.29 -1.85 4.95
CA PHE A 86 9.40 -2.58 4.05
C PHE A 86 8.67 -1.59 3.15
N PHE A 87 8.91 -1.68 1.86
CA PHE A 87 8.32 -0.82 0.86
C PHE A 87 7.30 -1.59 0.03
N THR A 88 6.01 -1.29 0.22
CA THR A 88 4.88 -1.99 -0.41
C THR A 88 4.01 -1.07 -1.27
N ASN A 89 4.57 0.05 -1.70
CA ASN A 89 3.85 1.01 -2.54
C ASN A 89 3.50 0.42 -3.90
N GLY A 90 2.41 0.90 -4.48
CA GLY A 90 1.94 0.52 -5.81
C GLY A 90 0.60 -0.21 -5.80
N CYS A 91 -0.31 0.30 -6.61
CA CYS A 91 -1.62 -0.29 -6.84
C CYS A 91 -1.95 -0.22 -8.32
N ILE A 92 -2.28 -1.36 -8.93
CA ILE A 92 -2.62 -1.42 -10.36
C ILE A 92 -3.94 -0.73 -10.71
N THR A 93 -4.72 -0.37 -9.70
CA THR A 93 -6.04 0.26 -9.85
C THR A 93 -6.09 1.72 -9.42
N ASP A 94 -4.96 2.35 -9.05
CA ASP A 94 -4.95 3.73 -8.55
C ASP A 94 -5.23 4.78 -9.63
N ASN A 95 -5.10 4.42 -10.91
CA ASN A 95 -5.50 5.22 -12.05
C ASN A 95 -6.86 4.79 -12.64
N SER A 96 -7.64 4.00 -11.91
CA SER A 96 -8.98 3.60 -12.37
C SER A 96 -9.99 4.70 -12.08
N ASP A 97 -10.90 4.91 -13.02
CA ASP A 97 -12.07 5.78 -12.86
C ASP A 97 -13.32 4.89 -12.79
N ASN A 98 -14.17 5.12 -11.81
CA ASN A 98 -15.39 4.33 -11.65
C ASN A 98 -16.55 4.85 -12.49
N GLY A 99 -16.50 6.10 -12.95
CA GLY A 99 -17.64 6.76 -13.56
C GLY A 99 -18.83 6.92 -12.60
N ASP A 100 -19.96 7.35 -13.15
CA ASP A 100 -21.24 7.43 -12.45
C ASP A 100 -22.41 7.18 -13.43
N TYR A 101 -23.67 7.31 -12.99
CA TYR A 101 -24.86 7.11 -13.83
C TYR A 101 -24.97 8.07 -15.04
N LYS A 102 -24.25 9.18 -15.04
CA LYS A 102 -24.29 10.21 -16.09
C LYS A 102 -23.00 10.25 -16.91
N THR A 103 -21.90 9.83 -16.31
CA THR A 103 -20.56 9.94 -16.87
C THR A 103 -19.89 8.57 -16.91
N PRO A 104 -19.62 8.00 -18.09
CA PRO A 104 -18.91 6.73 -18.17
C PRO A 104 -17.48 6.86 -17.64
N ALA A 105 -16.96 5.78 -17.07
CA ALA A 105 -15.58 5.70 -16.63
C ALA A 105 -14.61 6.05 -17.78
N LYS A 106 -13.59 6.82 -17.47
CA LYS A 106 -12.54 7.19 -18.43
C LYS A 106 -11.45 6.13 -18.44
N TYR A 107 -11.06 5.73 -19.63
CA TYR A 107 -9.85 4.92 -19.79
C TYR A 107 -8.61 5.80 -19.57
N LEU A 108 -7.82 5.50 -18.56
CA LEU A 108 -6.56 6.19 -18.22
C LEU A 108 -5.39 5.29 -18.64
N PRO A 109 -4.82 5.50 -19.84
CA PRO A 109 -3.71 4.68 -20.30
C PRO A 109 -2.43 4.99 -19.53
N GLY A 110 -1.54 4.01 -19.44
CA GLY A 110 -0.23 4.16 -18.82
C GLY A 110 -0.12 3.46 -17.46
N ASN A 111 1.04 3.66 -16.84
CA ASN A 111 1.29 3.06 -15.54
C ASN A 111 0.65 3.88 -14.42
N PRO A 112 0.07 3.22 -13.42
CA PRO A 112 -0.49 3.89 -12.25
C PRO A 112 0.52 4.86 -11.59
N PRO A 113 0.08 6.03 -11.11
CA PRO A 113 0.93 7.03 -10.46
C PRO A 113 1.73 6.48 -9.28
N SER A 114 1.15 5.53 -8.53
CA SER A 114 1.82 4.89 -7.39
C SER A 114 3.11 4.15 -7.75
N PHE A 115 3.32 3.79 -9.03
CA PHE A 115 4.56 3.19 -9.50
C PHE A 115 5.67 4.22 -9.80
N ALA A 116 5.37 5.51 -9.77
CA ALA A 116 6.37 6.56 -10.04
C ALA A 116 7.55 6.50 -9.04
N LEU A 117 7.26 6.24 -7.77
CA LEU A 117 8.29 6.10 -6.74
C LEU A 117 9.20 4.89 -6.99
N TRP A 118 8.64 3.76 -7.45
CA TRP A 118 9.43 2.58 -7.82
C TRP A 118 10.44 2.89 -8.93
N ARG A 119 10.02 3.63 -9.95
CA ARG A 119 10.92 4.05 -11.05
C ARG A 119 12.03 4.96 -10.54
N LYS A 120 11.67 5.95 -9.70
CA LYS A 120 12.64 6.86 -9.09
C LYS A 120 13.68 6.12 -8.26
N ILE A 121 13.28 5.07 -7.54
CA ILE A 121 14.18 4.21 -6.76
C ILE A 121 15.08 3.38 -7.70
N ALA A 122 14.51 2.79 -8.74
CA ALA A 122 15.26 2.00 -9.72
C ALA A 122 16.32 2.85 -10.46
N ASP A 123 16.00 4.10 -10.76
CA ASP A 123 16.96 5.03 -11.38
C ASP A 123 18.15 5.36 -10.45
N LYS A 124 17.92 5.40 -9.14
CA LYS A 124 18.97 5.65 -8.13
C LYS A 124 19.85 4.43 -7.87
N LYS A 125 19.27 3.25 -7.93
CA LYS A 125 19.91 1.97 -7.63
C LYS A 125 19.50 0.95 -8.68
N PRO A 126 20.08 1.00 -9.88
CA PRO A 126 19.86 -0.04 -10.88
C PRO A 126 20.43 -1.36 -10.36
N GLY A 127 19.57 -2.39 -10.27
CA GLY A 127 19.90 -3.74 -9.79
C GLY A 127 20.32 -4.66 -10.91
#